data_1e3e5c6d019089ec1df8ef9e2300fb5e
#
_entry.id   1e3e5c6d019089ec1df8ef9e2300fb5e
#
_cell.length_a   1.000
_cell.length_b   1.000
_cell.length_c   1.000
_cell.angle_alpha   90.00
_cell.angle_beta   90.00
_cell.angle_gamma   90.00
#
_symmetry.space_group_name_H-M   'P 1'
#
loop_
_entity.id
_entity.type
_entity.pdbx_description
1 polymer ?
#
loop_
_entity_poly.entity_id
_entity_poly.type
_entity_poly.pdbx_seq_one_letter_code
_entity_poly.pdbx_strand_id
1 'polypeptide(L)'
;ANSLGRLNGIETWKESLMEVATTFSAFEEGIYAKGLINQIEKLNNLEDTGVVYKNYKWIFPFKESERAKTAIFFNSLKEVLAKYNKRWTLSLDTYNKDYIFVVVHGVRDPKNIEICKVKMQFKESSLLKEHNFVALTSQYQDYIKNKTWKINLNEISRQ
;
A
#
# COMPACT_ATOMS: atom_id res chain seq x y z
N ALA A 1 -17.31 9.38 -4.33
CA ALA A 1 -16.40 8.87 -5.37
C ALA A 1 -14.97 8.63 -4.84
N ASN A 2 -14.35 9.61 -4.17
CA ASN A 2 -12.95 9.47 -3.70
C ASN A 2 -12.74 8.34 -2.69
N SER A 3 -13.72 8.04 -1.82
CA SER A 3 -13.65 6.93 -0.86
C SER A 3 -13.67 5.57 -1.55
N LEU A 4 -14.42 5.43 -2.65
CA LEU A 4 -14.54 4.19 -3.42
C LEU A 4 -13.22 3.80 -4.08
N GLY A 5 -12.47 4.77 -4.63
CA GLY A 5 -11.17 4.49 -5.23
C GLY A 5 -10.14 3.97 -4.23
N ARG A 6 -10.17 4.43 -2.99
CA ARG A 6 -9.29 3.94 -1.93
C ARG A 6 -9.61 2.51 -1.50
N LEU A 7 -10.88 2.13 -1.51
CA LEU A 7 -11.34 0.83 -1.03
C LEU A 7 -11.37 -0.24 -2.13
N ASN A 8 -11.79 0.13 -3.33
CA ASN A 8 -12.15 -0.82 -4.40
C ASN A 8 -11.21 -0.76 -5.62
N GLY A 9 -10.27 0.17 -5.62
CA GLY A 9 -9.31 0.33 -6.72
C GLY A 9 -9.70 1.43 -7.71
N ILE A 10 -8.73 1.73 -8.59
CA ILE A 10 -8.83 2.88 -9.49
C ILE A 10 -9.86 2.68 -10.61
N GLU A 11 -10.05 1.46 -11.09
CA GLU A 11 -11.02 1.18 -12.15
C GLU A 11 -12.45 1.41 -11.66
N THR A 12 -12.82 0.87 -10.48
CA THR A 12 -14.14 1.13 -9.87
C THR A 12 -14.36 2.62 -9.61
N TRP A 13 -13.31 3.33 -9.21
CA TRP A 13 -13.39 4.78 -9.03
C TRP A 13 -13.62 5.50 -10.37
N LYS A 14 -12.91 5.09 -11.43
CA LYS A 14 -13.06 5.63 -12.78
C LYS A 14 -14.46 5.40 -13.32
N GLU A 15 -15.03 4.22 -13.13
CA GLU A 15 -16.42 3.91 -13.50
C GLU A 15 -17.42 4.84 -12.79
N SER A 16 -17.25 5.03 -11.47
CA SER A 16 -18.11 5.93 -10.69
C SER A 16 -17.97 7.40 -11.14
N LEU A 17 -16.76 7.82 -11.53
CA LEU A 17 -16.54 9.16 -12.09
C LEU A 17 -17.18 9.31 -13.47
N MET A 18 -17.14 8.27 -14.30
CA MET A 18 -17.78 8.28 -15.63
C MET A 18 -19.31 8.40 -15.50
N GLU A 19 -19.91 7.72 -14.53
CA GLU A 19 -21.34 7.86 -14.21
C GLU A 19 -21.69 9.30 -13.85
N VAL A 20 -20.93 9.93 -12.94
CA VAL A 20 -21.12 11.33 -12.55
C VAL A 20 -20.91 12.27 -13.74
N ALA A 21 -19.85 12.07 -14.54
CA ALA A 21 -19.54 12.90 -15.70
C ALA A 21 -20.64 12.84 -16.78
N THR A 22 -21.31 11.70 -16.91
CA THR A 22 -22.38 11.50 -17.87
C THR A 22 -23.70 12.07 -17.37
N THR A 23 -24.07 11.73 -16.13
CA THR A 23 -25.36 12.11 -15.52
C THR A 23 -25.44 13.61 -15.29
N PHE A 24 -24.34 14.24 -14.88
CA PHE A 24 -24.26 15.67 -14.54
C PHE A 24 -23.38 16.47 -15.51
N SER A 25 -23.38 16.10 -16.79
CA SER A 25 -22.47 16.63 -17.81
C SER A 25 -22.49 18.15 -17.98
N ALA A 26 -23.63 18.82 -17.68
CA ALA A 26 -23.80 20.26 -17.74
C ALA A 26 -23.52 20.98 -16.41
N PHE A 27 -23.24 20.27 -15.33
CA PHE A 27 -23.02 20.81 -13.99
C PHE A 27 -21.54 20.73 -13.61
N GLU A 28 -21.15 21.52 -12.60
CA GLU A 28 -19.76 21.57 -12.13
C GLU A 28 -19.21 20.21 -11.70
N GLU A 29 -20.04 19.37 -11.08
CA GLU A 29 -19.70 18.02 -10.64
C GLU A 29 -19.31 17.11 -11.81
N GLY A 30 -20.03 17.18 -12.92
CA GLY A 30 -19.73 16.42 -14.12
C GLY A 30 -18.46 16.89 -14.82
N ILE A 31 -18.26 18.21 -14.90
CA ILE A 31 -17.04 18.80 -15.44
C ILE A 31 -15.83 18.41 -14.59
N TYR A 32 -15.97 18.48 -13.28
CA TYR A 32 -14.93 18.07 -12.33
C TYR A 32 -14.58 16.58 -12.44
N ALA A 33 -15.59 15.71 -12.51
CA ALA A 33 -15.42 14.28 -12.70
C ALA A 33 -14.65 13.96 -13.99
N LYS A 34 -14.98 14.65 -15.09
CA LYS A 34 -14.29 14.54 -16.37
C LYS A 34 -12.82 14.96 -16.28
N GLY A 35 -12.52 16.03 -15.55
CA GLY A 35 -11.16 16.48 -15.26
C GLY A 35 -10.34 15.41 -14.51
N LEU A 36 -10.92 14.77 -13.52
CA LEU A 36 -10.27 13.69 -12.76
C LEU A 36 -10.00 12.46 -13.63
N ILE A 37 -10.94 12.06 -14.50
CA ILE A 37 -10.74 10.95 -15.45
C ILE A 37 -9.54 11.24 -16.35
N ASN A 38 -9.46 12.43 -16.93
CA ASN A 38 -8.34 12.83 -17.77
C ASN A 38 -6.99 12.82 -17.03
N GLN A 39 -6.98 13.19 -15.73
CA GLN A 39 -5.77 13.10 -14.91
C GLN A 39 -5.35 11.64 -14.66
N ILE A 40 -6.29 10.74 -14.39
CA ILE A 40 -6.02 9.31 -14.22
C ILE A 40 -5.41 8.74 -15.50
N GLU A 41 -5.97 9.06 -16.65
CA GLU A 41 -5.48 8.58 -17.95
C GLU A 41 -4.07 9.10 -18.27
N LYS A 42 -3.79 10.35 -17.96
CA LYS A 42 -2.43 10.91 -18.09
C LYS A 42 -1.42 10.20 -17.18
N LEU A 43 -1.78 9.91 -15.93
CA LEU A 43 -0.90 9.20 -15.01
C LEU A 43 -0.64 7.76 -15.48
N ASN A 44 -1.66 7.07 -15.99
CA ASN A 44 -1.50 5.73 -16.56
C ASN A 44 -0.53 5.74 -17.75
N ASN A 45 -0.64 6.73 -18.62
CA ASN A 45 0.27 6.87 -19.77
C ASN A 45 1.71 7.23 -19.38
N LEU A 46 1.91 7.94 -18.24
CA LEU A 46 3.25 8.24 -17.72
C LEU A 46 3.91 7.03 -17.04
N GLU A 47 3.13 6.12 -16.45
CA GLU A 47 3.65 4.89 -15.86
C GLU A 47 4.18 3.90 -16.92
N ASP A 48 3.71 3.99 -18.15
CA ASP A 48 4.14 3.15 -19.28
C ASP A 48 5.53 3.55 -19.83
N THR A 49 6.19 4.55 -19.24
CA THR A 49 7.54 5.01 -19.66
C THR A 49 8.68 4.08 -19.27
N GLY A 50 8.38 2.87 -18.75
CA GLY A 50 9.38 1.82 -18.52
C GLY A 50 10.38 2.10 -17.39
N VAL A 51 10.13 3.09 -16.52
CA VAL A 51 10.97 3.34 -15.35
C VAL A 51 10.72 2.26 -14.31
N VAL A 52 11.52 1.23 -14.31
CA VAL A 52 11.50 0.18 -13.30
C VAL A 52 12.15 0.74 -12.03
N TYR A 53 11.34 1.10 -11.04
CA TYR A 53 11.85 1.41 -9.70
C TYR A 53 12.38 0.14 -9.05
N LYS A 54 13.69 -0.02 -8.99
CA LYS A 54 14.39 -1.15 -8.34
C LYS A 54 14.38 -1.09 -6.80
N ASN A 55 13.46 -0.33 -6.21
CA ASN A 55 13.28 -0.26 -4.77
C ASN A 55 12.22 -1.25 -4.32
N TYR A 56 12.34 -1.69 -3.07
CA TYR A 56 11.46 -2.65 -2.46
C TYR A 56 10.63 -2.00 -1.35
N LYS A 57 9.51 -2.64 -1.02
CA LYS A 57 8.69 -2.35 0.14
C LYS A 57 8.67 -3.59 1.03
N TRP A 58 8.84 -3.39 2.33
CA TRP A 58 8.62 -4.44 3.32
C TRP A 58 7.26 -4.16 3.98
N ILE A 59 6.33 -5.09 3.87
CA ILE A 59 4.90 -4.87 4.07
C ILE A 59 4.39 -5.81 5.15
N PHE A 60 3.63 -5.27 6.08
CA PHE A 60 2.95 -6.00 7.16
C PHE A 60 1.44 -5.75 7.02
N PRO A 61 0.67 -6.73 6.55
CA PRO A 61 -0.77 -6.63 6.45
C PRO A 61 -1.44 -6.89 7.81
N PHE A 62 -2.39 -6.03 8.15
CA PHE A 62 -3.25 -6.16 9.33
C PHE A 62 -4.71 -6.10 8.91
N LYS A 63 -5.59 -6.73 9.68
CA LYS A 63 -7.03 -6.53 9.52
C LYS A 63 -7.43 -5.14 9.99
N GLU A 64 -8.39 -4.52 9.31
CA GLU A 64 -8.93 -3.21 9.72
C GLU A 64 -9.53 -3.26 11.15
N SER A 65 -10.10 -4.42 11.54
CA SER A 65 -10.61 -4.67 12.89
C SER A 65 -9.52 -4.65 13.97
N GLU A 66 -8.24 -4.76 13.59
CA GLU A 66 -7.07 -4.74 14.48
C GLU A 66 -6.37 -3.37 14.50
N ARG A 67 -7.05 -2.28 14.16
CA ARG A 67 -6.46 -0.93 14.02
C ARG A 67 -5.67 -0.48 15.27
N ALA A 68 -6.14 -0.78 16.47
CA ALA A 68 -5.42 -0.45 17.69
C ALA A 68 -4.09 -1.22 17.80
N LYS A 69 -4.09 -2.52 17.50
CA LYS A 69 -2.89 -3.36 17.43
C LYS A 69 -1.93 -2.83 16.37
N THR A 70 -2.45 -2.47 15.20
CA THR A 70 -1.67 -1.92 14.09
C THR A 70 -0.97 -0.63 14.47
N ALA A 71 -1.62 0.28 15.21
CA ALA A 71 -1.02 1.53 15.67
C ALA A 71 0.13 1.28 16.66
N ILE A 72 -0.04 0.34 17.59
CA ILE A 72 1.02 -0.06 18.54
C ILE A 72 2.20 -0.65 17.76
N PHE A 73 1.94 -1.58 16.85
CA PHE A 73 2.96 -2.20 16.00
C PHE A 73 3.73 -1.16 15.19
N PHE A 74 3.01 -0.23 14.55
CA PHE A 74 3.61 0.85 13.75
C PHE A 74 4.61 1.68 14.57
N ASN A 75 4.21 2.11 15.77
CA ASN A 75 5.07 2.91 16.64
C ASN A 75 6.30 2.10 17.10
N SER A 76 6.10 0.86 17.53
CA SER A 76 7.20 -0.02 17.95
C SER A 76 8.18 -0.29 16.81
N LEU A 77 7.67 -0.60 15.60
CA LEU A 77 8.51 -0.81 14.42
C LEU A 77 9.28 0.46 14.04
N LYS A 78 8.65 1.64 14.12
CA LYS A 78 9.27 2.93 13.86
C LYS A 78 10.47 3.17 14.77
N GLU A 79 10.32 2.94 16.07
CA GLU A 79 11.40 3.10 17.05
C GLU A 79 12.56 2.13 16.79
N VAL A 80 12.23 0.89 16.47
CA VAL A 80 13.22 -0.14 16.16
C VAL A 80 13.99 0.21 14.89
N LEU A 81 13.29 0.52 13.79
CA LEU A 81 13.94 0.82 12.52
C LEU A 81 14.82 2.07 12.57
N ALA A 82 14.47 3.06 13.40
CA ALA A 82 15.31 4.24 13.63
C ALA A 82 16.71 3.89 14.17
N LYS A 83 16.85 2.76 14.88
CA LYS A 83 18.13 2.25 15.39
C LYS A 83 18.95 1.54 14.31
N TYR A 84 18.27 0.88 13.37
CA TYR A 84 18.96 0.03 12.37
C TYR A 84 19.21 0.74 11.04
N ASN A 85 18.26 1.57 10.59
CA ASN A 85 18.39 2.28 9.33
C ASN A 85 17.57 3.58 9.30
N LYS A 86 18.23 4.71 9.51
CA LYS A 86 17.61 6.05 9.52
C LYS A 86 17.01 6.48 8.17
N ARG A 87 17.33 5.78 7.07
CA ARG A 87 16.82 6.09 5.73
C ARG A 87 15.50 5.40 5.44
N TRP A 88 15.11 4.42 6.25
CA TRP A 88 13.83 3.76 6.10
C TRP A 88 12.73 4.59 6.76
N THR A 89 11.64 4.73 6.05
CA THR A 89 10.45 5.43 6.55
C THR A 89 9.27 4.48 6.57
N LEU A 90 8.27 4.79 7.40
CA LEU A 90 7.05 3.99 7.49
C LEU A 90 5.85 4.80 7.05
N SER A 91 4.90 4.10 6.44
CA SER A 91 3.52 4.59 6.25
C SER A 91 2.50 3.57 6.75
N LEU A 92 1.29 4.06 6.94
CA LEU A 92 0.11 3.28 7.25
C LEU A 92 -0.87 3.48 6.09
N ASP A 93 -0.99 2.47 5.24
CA ASP A 93 -1.72 2.57 3.99
C ASP A 93 -2.99 1.72 4.06
N THR A 94 -4.15 2.32 3.85
CA THR A 94 -5.40 1.57 3.73
C THR A 94 -5.40 0.81 2.41
N TYR A 95 -5.43 -0.51 2.50
CA TYR A 95 -5.53 -1.35 1.31
C TYR A 95 -6.97 -1.41 0.81
N ASN A 96 -7.91 -1.84 1.65
CA ASN A 96 -9.35 -1.87 1.38
C ASN A 96 -10.13 -1.74 2.70
N LYS A 97 -11.42 -2.08 2.71
CA LYS A 97 -12.25 -2.05 3.91
C LYS A 97 -11.84 -3.07 4.99
N ASP A 98 -11.11 -4.13 4.61
CA ASP A 98 -10.79 -5.26 5.47
C ASP A 98 -9.33 -5.24 5.94
N TYR A 99 -8.43 -4.54 5.21
CA TYR A 99 -6.98 -4.58 5.45
C TYR A 99 -6.30 -3.20 5.43
N ILE A 100 -5.32 -3.06 6.33
CA ILE A 100 -4.37 -1.95 6.42
C ILE A 100 -2.97 -2.53 6.28
N PHE A 101 -2.08 -1.82 5.58
CA PHE A 101 -0.67 -2.17 5.48
C PHE A 101 0.19 -1.21 6.29
N VAL A 102 1.07 -1.75 7.12
CA VAL A 102 2.25 -1.03 7.61
C VAL A 102 3.37 -1.28 6.62
N VAL A 103 3.92 -0.22 6.03
CA VAL A 103 4.86 -0.32 4.92
C VAL A 103 6.16 0.37 5.27
N VAL A 104 7.26 -0.36 5.12
CA VAL A 104 8.63 0.18 5.22
C VAL A 104 9.09 0.58 3.83
N HIS A 105 9.48 1.83 3.67
CA HIS A 105 9.97 2.44 2.43
C HIS A 105 11.49 2.65 2.46
N GLY A 106 12.07 2.88 1.29
CA GLY A 106 13.49 3.20 1.14
C GLY A 106 14.39 1.96 1.12
N VAL A 107 13.83 0.77 0.97
CA VAL A 107 14.59 -0.47 0.86
C VAL A 107 15.14 -0.61 -0.56
N ARG A 108 16.46 -0.50 -0.72
CA ARG A 108 17.15 -0.63 -2.01
C ARG A 108 17.52 -2.08 -2.34
N ASP A 109 17.82 -2.86 -1.31
CA ASP A 109 18.21 -4.26 -1.43
C ASP A 109 17.43 -5.08 -0.38
N PRO A 110 16.68 -6.12 -0.79
CA PRO A 110 15.92 -6.97 0.12
C PRO A 110 16.81 -7.69 1.14
N LYS A 111 18.09 -7.93 0.83
CA LYS A 111 19.06 -8.49 1.79
C LYS A 111 19.19 -7.65 3.06
N ASN A 112 19.00 -6.34 2.96
CA ASN A 112 19.02 -5.45 4.12
C ASN A 112 17.87 -5.73 5.08
N ILE A 113 16.72 -6.21 4.58
CA ILE A 113 15.59 -6.64 5.41
C ILE A 113 15.98 -7.89 6.19
N GLU A 114 16.59 -8.87 5.55
CA GLU A 114 17.02 -10.11 6.22
C GLU A 114 18.08 -9.82 7.30
N ILE A 115 19.04 -8.94 7.02
CA ILE A 115 20.01 -8.48 8.02
C ILE A 115 19.29 -7.79 9.20
N CYS A 116 18.29 -6.96 8.92
CA CYS A 116 17.50 -6.30 9.94
C CYS A 116 16.72 -7.31 10.79
N LYS A 117 16.05 -8.29 10.17
CA LYS A 117 15.34 -9.37 10.86
C LYS A 117 16.26 -10.14 11.80
N VAL A 118 17.44 -10.54 11.35
CA VAL A 118 18.42 -11.22 12.18
C VAL A 118 18.79 -10.39 13.41
N LYS A 119 19.02 -9.10 13.26
CA LYS A 119 19.31 -8.19 14.37
C LYS A 119 18.12 -8.04 15.33
N MET A 120 16.91 -7.99 14.80
CA MET A 120 15.69 -7.88 15.59
C MET A 120 15.35 -9.14 16.38
N GLN A 121 15.74 -10.33 15.90
CA GLN A 121 15.45 -11.61 16.55
C GLN A 121 15.89 -11.66 18.02
N PHE A 122 16.95 -10.94 18.37
CA PHE A 122 17.51 -10.97 19.73
C PHE A 122 16.77 -10.05 20.73
N LYS A 123 16.15 -8.97 20.27
CA LYS A 123 15.56 -7.96 21.15
C LYS A 123 14.09 -7.65 20.86
N GLU A 124 13.70 -7.71 19.59
CA GLU A 124 12.39 -7.29 19.11
C GLU A 124 11.66 -8.42 18.35
N SER A 125 11.89 -9.66 18.75
CA SER A 125 11.33 -10.86 18.07
C SER A 125 9.81 -10.86 17.94
N SER A 126 9.11 -10.17 18.84
CA SER A 126 7.65 -10.07 18.80
C SER A 126 7.13 -9.36 17.53
N LEU A 127 7.88 -8.39 17.00
CA LEU A 127 7.52 -7.68 15.78
C LEU A 127 7.65 -8.57 14.54
N LEU A 128 8.55 -9.55 14.56
CA LEU A 128 8.77 -10.49 13.45
C LEU A 128 7.74 -11.62 13.40
N LYS A 129 6.91 -11.78 14.44
CA LYS A 129 5.82 -12.76 14.44
C LYS A 129 4.64 -12.32 13.57
N GLU A 130 4.52 -11.03 13.31
CA GLU A 130 3.48 -10.54 12.41
C GLU A 130 3.80 -10.95 10.97
N HIS A 131 2.77 -11.36 10.25
CA HIS A 131 2.91 -11.71 8.84
C HIS A 131 3.53 -10.56 8.06
N ASN A 132 4.50 -10.86 7.22
CA ASN A 132 5.17 -9.83 6.41
C ASN A 132 5.70 -10.43 5.10
N PHE A 133 5.80 -9.57 4.10
CA PHE A 133 6.38 -9.94 2.81
C PHE A 133 7.09 -8.73 2.18
N VAL A 134 7.89 -9.03 1.15
CA VAL A 134 8.65 -8.02 0.40
C VAL A 134 8.13 -7.99 -1.03
N ALA A 135 7.92 -6.80 -1.56
CA ALA A 135 7.50 -6.59 -2.94
C ALA A 135 8.34 -5.49 -3.59
N LEU A 136 8.49 -5.55 -4.91
CA LEU A 136 8.98 -4.41 -5.69
C LEU A 136 8.04 -3.22 -5.54
N THR A 137 8.56 -2.01 -5.62
CA THR A 137 7.71 -0.80 -5.56
C THR A 137 6.62 -0.81 -6.63
N SER A 138 6.91 -1.27 -7.83
CA SER A 138 5.93 -1.41 -8.93
C SER A 138 4.81 -2.39 -8.59
N GLN A 139 5.15 -3.55 -8.02
CA GLN A 139 4.17 -4.53 -7.55
C GLN A 139 3.29 -3.95 -6.42
N TYR A 140 3.90 -3.24 -5.47
CA TYR A 140 3.17 -2.58 -4.40
C TYR A 140 2.19 -1.52 -4.94
N GLN A 141 2.63 -0.72 -5.91
CA GLN A 141 1.76 0.25 -6.58
C GLN A 141 0.56 -0.43 -7.25
N ASP A 142 0.79 -1.57 -7.92
CA ASP A 142 -0.29 -2.36 -8.51
C ASP A 142 -1.25 -2.90 -7.44
N TYR A 143 -0.73 -3.40 -6.32
CA TYR A 143 -1.57 -3.83 -5.19
C TYR A 143 -2.49 -2.72 -4.70
N ILE A 144 -1.96 -1.51 -4.48
CA ILE A 144 -2.75 -0.39 -3.96
C ILE A 144 -3.73 0.14 -5.01
N LYS A 145 -3.29 0.26 -6.26
CA LYS A 145 -4.06 0.86 -7.36
C LYS A 145 -5.18 -0.05 -7.83
N ASN A 146 -4.85 -1.30 -8.12
CA ASN A 146 -5.72 -2.26 -8.78
C ASN A 146 -6.31 -3.31 -7.83
N LYS A 147 -5.93 -3.25 -6.52
CA LYS A 147 -6.35 -4.23 -5.49
C LYS A 147 -6.01 -5.67 -5.86
N THR A 148 -4.88 -5.85 -6.53
CA THR A 148 -4.42 -7.15 -7.03
C THR A 148 -3.72 -8.00 -5.98
N TRP A 149 -3.42 -7.44 -4.79
CA TRP A 149 -2.89 -8.24 -3.70
C TRP A 149 -3.95 -9.26 -3.26
N LYS A 150 -3.89 -10.39 -3.90
CA LYS A 150 -4.60 -11.59 -3.44
C LYS A 150 -3.67 -12.26 -2.46
N ILE A 151 -4.01 -12.13 -1.23
CA ILE A 151 -3.38 -12.92 -0.21
C ILE A 151 -3.47 -14.36 -0.68
N ASN A 152 -2.37 -15.05 -0.58
CA ASN A 152 -2.39 -16.42 -0.16
C ASN A 152 -2.89 -16.46 1.29
N LEU A 153 -4.19 -16.13 1.49
CA LEU A 153 -4.88 -16.23 2.79
C LEU A 153 -4.72 -17.65 3.38
N ASN A 154 -4.47 -18.63 2.52
CA ASN A 154 -4.14 -20.00 2.90
C ASN A 154 -2.76 -20.12 3.58
N GLU A 155 -1.86 -19.18 3.41
CA GLU A 155 -0.56 -19.18 4.10
C GLU A 155 -0.63 -18.52 5.47
N ILE A 156 -1.50 -17.53 5.64
CA ILE A 156 -1.69 -16.87 6.94
C ILE A 156 -2.43 -17.75 7.94
N SER A 157 -3.27 -18.66 7.46
CA SER A 157 -4.07 -19.56 8.30
C SER A 157 -3.32 -20.84 8.73
N ARG A 158 -2.06 -21.03 8.33
CA ARG A 158 -1.27 -22.25 8.60
C ARG A 158 -0.07 -22.04 9.53
N GLN A 159 0.02 -20.85 10.17
CA GLN A 159 1.04 -20.61 11.20
C GLN A 159 0.33 -20.42 12.57
#